data_a3e57f72b09a8acb2cc6acee5ee62cc4
#
_entry.id   a3e57f72b09a8acb2cc6acee5ee62cc4
#
_cell.length_a   1.000
_cell.length_b   1.000
_cell.length_c   1.000
_cell.angle_alpha   90.00
_cell.angle_beta   90.00
_cell.angle_gamma   90.00
#
_symmetry.space_group_name_H-M   'P 1'
#
loop_
_entity.id
_entity.type
_entity.pdbx_description
1 polymer ?
#
loop_
_entity_poly.entity_id
_entity_poly.type
_entity_poly.pdbx_seq_one_letter_code
_entity_poly.pdbx_strand_id
1 'polypeptide(L)'
;LLPCSSSEAPDATVRYLRLQLKQFALDYDDLLYFTLYILQHFEDARREWTEKLNYVMVDEVQDCTGDDWKLLHAVTQHHGNLFVVGDPDQAIYEWRGANPKIFVDFKAQTDIILNENYRSTPDILDVANHIIKHNHNRVKKDLFTVKLNERQVVHLHAKSEKEEAERIASRIEEGIKEGMKYGEFAILY
;
A
#
# COMPACT_ATOMS: atom_id res chain seq x y z
N LEU A 1 -17.26 4.76 24.67
CA LEU A 1 -18.22 5.72 24.10
C LEU A 1 -17.48 7.05 23.98
N LEU A 2 -16.99 7.38 22.80
CA LEU A 2 -16.45 8.71 22.51
C LEU A 2 -17.56 9.74 22.74
N PRO A 3 -17.29 10.85 23.42
CA PRO A 3 -18.26 11.92 23.56
C PRO A 3 -18.47 12.59 22.20
N CYS A 4 -19.43 12.10 21.44
CA CYS A 4 -19.91 12.81 20.26
C CYS A 4 -20.68 14.03 20.77
N SER A 5 -20.05 15.20 20.72
CA SER A 5 -20.76 16.46 20.93
C SER A 5 -21.76 16.61 19.78
N SER A 6 -22.99 16.42 20.08
CA SER A 6 -24.11 16.10 19.19
C SER A 6 -24.63 17.23 18.31
N SER A 7 -23.93 18.34 18.17
CA SER A 7 -24.49 19.51 17.47
C SER A 7 -24.08 19.70 16.02
N GLU A 8 -23.12 18.90 15.48
CA GLU A 8 -22.57 19.14 14.15
C GLU A 8 -22.44 17.90 13.23
N ALA A 9 -22.73 16.69 13.72
CA ALA A 9 -22.63 15.52 12.88
C ALA A 9 -23.82 15.47 11.89
N PRO A 10 -23.57 15.20 10.57
CA PRO A 10 -24.65 14.99 9.62
C PRO A 10 -25.61 13.90 10.12
N ASP A 11 -26.92 14.08 9.90
CA ASP A 11 -27.97 13.12 10.35
C ASP A 11 -27.66 11.66 9.90
N ALA A 12 -27.07 11.50 8.72
CA ALA A 12 -26.65 10.21 8.19
C ALA A 12 -25.57 9.53 9.09
N THR A 13 -24.57 10.27 9.56
CA THR A 13 -23.52 9.74 10.44
C THR A 13 -24.09 9.29 11.79
N VAL A 14 -24.99 10.09 12.39
CA VAL A 14 -25.64 9.73 13.65
C VAL A 14 -26.49 8.47 13.48
N ARG A 15 -27.22 8.35 12.37
CA ARG A 15 -28.03 7.15 12.06
C ARG A 15 -27.15 5.92 11.86
N TYR A 16 -26.03 6.06 11.17
CA TYR A 16 -25.07 4.99 10.96
C TYR A 16 -24.52 4.46 12.29
N LEU A 17 -24.00 5.34 13.16
CA LEU A 17 -23.48 4.97 14.47
C LEU A 17 -24.55 4.31 15.37
N ARG A 18 -25.82 4.76 15.30
CA ARG A 18 -26.93 4.11 16.01
C ARG A 18 -27.21 2.71 15.50
N LEU A 19 -27.06 2.47 14.19
CA LEU A 19 -27.21 1.15 13.60
C LEU A 19 -26.10 0.22 14.02
N GLN A 20 -24.85 0.68 13.97
CA GLN A 20 -23.69 -0.08 14.46
C GLN A 20 -23.90 -0.51 15.92
N LEU A 21 -24.27 0.41 16.81
CA LEU A 21 -24.56 0.10 18.22
C LEU A 21 -25.70 -0.92 18.38
N LYS A 22 -26.76 -0.78 17.59
CA LYS A 22 -27.92 -1.70 17.65
C LYS A 22 -27.58 -3.10 17.15
N GLN A 23 -26.69 -3.21 16.18
CA GLN A 23 -26.29 -4.49 15.57
C GLN A 23 -25.03 -5.10 16.21
N PHE A 24 -24.39 -4.40 17.18
CA PHE A 24 -23.09 -4.78 17.73
C PHE A 24 -22.05 -5.02 16.61
N ALA A 25 -22.09 -4.19 15.57
CA ALA A 25 -21.23 -4.27 14.39
C ALA A 25 -20.15 -3.19 14.43
N LEU A 26 -18.98 -3.53 13.93
CA LEU A 26 -17.85 -2.62 13.73
C LEU A 26 -17.50 -2.62 12.25
N ASP A 27 -17.07 -1.47 11.73
CA ASP A 27 -16.40 -1.40 10.44
C ASP A 27 -14.87 -1.47 10.60
N TYR A 28 -14.13 -1.40 9.50
CA TYR A 28 -12.67 -1.52 9.53
C TYR A 28 -12.00 -0.35 10.26
N ASP A 29 -12.55 0.84 10.13
CA ASP A 29 -12.02 2.03 10.81
C ASP A 29 -12.24 1.92 12.32
N ASP A 30 -13.39 1.41 12.75
CA ASP A 30 -13.68 1.13 14.16
C ASP A 30 -12.68 0.15 14.77
N LEU A 31 -12.30 -0.91 14.03
CA LEU A 31 -11.32 -1.89 14.51
C LEU A 31 -9.99 -1.22 14.86
N LEU A 32 -9.53 -0.30 14.02
CA LEU A 32 -8.31 0.45 14.26
C LEU A 32 -8.47 1.43 15.42
N TYR A 33 -9.51 2.26 15.40
CA TYR A 33 -9.74 3.29 16.41
C TYR A 33 -9.99 2.71 17.80
N PHE A 34 -10.81 1.67 17.91
CA PHE A 34 -11.05 1.03 19.23
C PHE A 34 -9.82 0.31 19.74
N THR A 35 -9.03 -0.32 18.87
CA THR A 35 -7.77 -0.94 19.27
C THR A 35 -6.80 0.10 19.80
N LEU A 36 -6.61 1.21 19.09
CA LEU A 36 -5.78 2.32 19.55
C LEU A 36 -6.28 2.88 20.88
N TYR A 37 -7.58 3.11 21.01
CA TYR A 37 -8.19 3.60 22.24
C TYR A 37 -7.92 2.67 23.43
N ILE A 38 -8.12 1.37 23.23
CA ILE A 38 -7.86 0.34 24.26
C ILE A 38 -6.39 0.35 24.67
N LEU A 39 -5.47 0.33 23.72
CA LEU A 39 -4.04 0.30 24.00
C LEU A 39 -3.54 1.60 24.65
N GLN A 40 -4.19 2.74 24.41
CA GLN A 40 -3.84 4.03 25.01
C GLN A 40 -4.37 4.18 26.44
N HIS A 41 -5.57 3.67 26.74
CA HIS A 41 -6.29 3.95 27.97
C HIS A 41 -6.29 2.78 28.97
N PHE A 42 -6.02 1.56 28.52
CA PHE A 42 -6.02 0.36 29.36
C PHE A 42 -4.62 -0.26 29.42
N GLU A 43 -3.90 0.05 30.48
CA GLU A 43 -2.50 -0.37 30.66
C GLU A 43 -2.34 -1.89 30.68
N ASP A 44 -3.25 -2.63 31.30
CA ASP A 44 -3.21 -4.09 31.35
C ASP A 44 -3.35 -4.70 29.95
N ALA A 45 -4.27 -4.18 29.13
CA ALA A 45 -4.42 -4.63 27.74
C ALA A 45 -3.16 -4.32 26.93
N ARG A 46 -2.62 -3.11 27.05
CA ARG A 46 -1.39 -2.72 26.36
C ARG A 46 -0.25 -3.62 26.76
N ARG A 47 -0.03 -3.86 28.05
CA ARG A 47 1.03 -4.74 28.56
C ARG A 47 0.88 -6.16 28.01
N GLU A 48 -0.32 -6.73 28.09
CA GLU A 48 -0.62 -8.07 27.59
C GLU A 48 -0.23 -8.23 26.11
N TRP A 49 -0.60 -7.27 25.26
CA TRP A 49 -0.29 -7.34 23.84
C TRP A 49 1.17 -7.05 23.51
N THR A 50 1.83 -6.13 24.21
CA THR A 50 3.27 -5.89 24.03
C THR A 50 4.14 -7.05 24.50
N GLU A 51 3.71 -7.80 25.51
CA GLU A 51 4.41 -9.02 25.94
C GLU A 51 4.18 -10.21 25.00
N LYS A 52 3.02 -10.30 24.35
CA LYS A 52 2.73 -11.34 23.37
C LYS A 52 3.43 -11.12 22.03
N LEU A 53 3.53 -9.89 21.58
CA LEU A 53 4.07 -9.51 20.28
C LEU A 53 5.57 -9.21 20.39
N ASN A 54 6.40 -10.25 20.45
CA ASN A 54 7.85 -10.09 20.56
C ASN A 54 8.51 -9.52 19.31
N TYR A 55 7.92 -9.73 18.13
CA TYR A 55 8.36 -9.23 16.84
C TYR A 55 7.14 -8.78 16.05
N VAL A 56 7.22 -7.61 15.45
CA VAL A 56 6.18 -7.08 14.57
C VAL A 56 6.79 -6.84 13.20
N MET A 57 6.18 -7.43 12.18
CA MET A 57 6.58 -7.27 10.79
C MET A 57 5.42 -6.69 9.98
N VAL A 58 5.72 -5.66 9.19
CA VAL A 58 4.73 -4.95 8.36
C VAL A 58 5.20 -4.95 6.93
N ASP A 59 4.37 -5.46 6.05
CA ASP A 59 4.58 -5.39 4.60
C ASP A 59 3.75 -4.26 4.01
N GLU A 60 4.17 -3.75 2.84
CA GLU A 60 3.52 -2.64 2.12
C GLU A 60 3.31 -1.39 3.01
N VAL A 61 4.29 -1.10 3.84
CA VAL A 61 4.16 -0.07 4.89
C VAL A 61 3.95 1.36 4.33
N GLN A 62 4.23 1.60 3.05
CA GLN A 62 3.94 2.87 2.37
C GLN A 62 2.43 3.16 2.30
N ASP A 63 1.57 2.13 2.42
CA ASP A 63 0.12 2.26 2.40
C ASP A 63 -0.49 2.46 3.79
N CYS A 64 0.34 2.47 4.83
CA CYS A 64 -0.09 2.72 6.21
C CYS A 64 -0.47 4.18 6.44
N THR A 65 -1.58 4.36 7.17
CA THR A 65 -2.03 5.66 7.65
C THR A 65 -1.24 6.10 8.88
N GLY A 66 -1.41 7.37 9.30
CA GLY A 66 -0.82 7.84 10.55
C GLY A 66 -1.31 7.06 11.79
N ASP A 67 -2.54 6.54 11.76
CA ASP A 67 -3.11 5.77 12.86
C ASP A 67 -2.59 4.34 12.89
N ASP A 68 -2.31 3.72 11.73
CA ASP A 68 -1.59 2.45 11.67
C ASP A 68 -0.19 2.58 12.29
N TRP A 69 0.53 3.65 11.99
CA TRP A 69 1.83 3.93 12.60
C TRP A 69 1.76 4.13 14.12
N LYS A 70 0.69 4.79 14.63
CA LYS A 70 0.47 4.91 16.08
C LYS A 70 0.23 3.55 16.72
N LEU A 71 -0.54 2.67 16.04
CA LEU A 71 -0.77 1.30 16.50
C LEU A 71 0.54 0.51 16.57
N LEU A 72 1.35 0.55 15.50
CA LEU A 72 2.65 -0.09 15.46
C LEU A 72 3.54 0.38 16.60
N HIS A 73 3.60 1.69 16.83
CA HIS A 73 4.36 2.25 17.95
C HIS A 73 3.83 1.77 19.30
N ALA A 74 2.52 1.75 19.51
CA ALA A 74 1.91 1.32 20.77
C ALA A 74 2.26 -0.12 21.14
N VAL A 75 2.33 -1.03 20.15
CA VAL A 75 2.63 -2.45 20.39
C VAL A 75 4.12 -2.77 20.40
N THR A 76 4.98 -1.91 19.85
CA THR A 76 6.42 -2.16 19.77
C THR A 76 7.28 -1.32 20.71
N GLN A 77 6.72 -0.30 21.35
CA GLN A 77 7.46 0.68 22.17
C GLN A 77 8.29 0.06 23.30
N HIS A 78 7.93 -1.13 23.78
CA HIS A 78 8.62 -1.79 24.89
C HIS A 78 9.88 -2.53 24.46
N HIS A 79 9.85 -3.17 23.29
CA HIS A 79 10.96 -4.02 22.82
C HIS A 79 11.66 -3.48 21.56
N GLY A 80 11.02 -2.58 20.81
CA GLY A 80 11.58 -1.97 19.59
C GLY A 80 11.76 -2.91 18.40
N ASN A 81 11.29 -4.17 18.48
CA ASN A 81 11.44 -5.17 17.42
C ASN A 81 10.40 -4.98 16.32
N LEU A 82 10.59 -3.92 15.54
CA LEU A 82 9.75 -3.59 14.39
C LEU A 82 10.56 -3.75 13.10
N PHE A 83 10.06 -4.59 12.20
CA PHE A 83 10.57 -4.79 10.86
C PHE A 83 9.53 -4.31 9.85
N VAL A 84 9.88 -3.35 9.02
CA VAL A 84 8.97 -2.80 8.02
C VAL A 84 9.54 -3.01 6.62
N VAL A 85 8.68 -3.38 5.69
CA VAL A 85 9.01 -3.55 4.28
C VAL A 85 8.04 -2.71 3.46
N GLY A 86 8.54 -2.05 2.44
CA GLY A 86 7.71 -1.26 1.56
C GLY A 86 8.51 -0.55 0.48
N ASP A 87 7.80 0.07 -0.41
CA ASP A 87 8.36 0.89 -1.47
C ASP A 87 7.60 2.22 -1.56
N PRO A 88 8.18 3.33 -1.09
CA PRO A 88 7.50 4.64 -1.14
C PRO A 88 7.14 5.06 -2.56
N ASP A 89 7.87 4.56 -3.57
CA ASP A 89 7.58 4.83 -4.98
C ASP A 89 6.32 4.11 -5.50
N GLN A 90 5.79 3.13 -4.74
CA GLN A 90 4.56 2.39 -5.05
C GLN A 90 3.35 2.88 -4.27
N ALA A 91 3.47 3.95 -3.47
CA ALA A 91 2.35 4.50 -2.71
C ALA A 91 1.28 5.08 -3.66
N ILE A 92 0.09 4.49 -3.65
CA ILE A 92 -1.07 4.92 -4.46
C ILE A 92 -2.32 5.17 -3.61
N TYR A 93 -2.23 5.06 -2.28
CA TYR A 93 -3.37 5.17 -1.35
C TYR A 93 -3.34 6.42 -0.48
N GLU A 94 -2.61 7.48 -0.87
CA GLU A 94 -2.60 8.76 -0.14
C GLU A 94 -4.01 9.35 -0.01
N TRP A 95 -4.86 9.17 -1.01
CA TRP A 95 -6.26 9.59 -0.99
C TRP A 95 -7.12 8.87 0.09
N ARG A 96 -6.65 7.73 0.60
CA ARG A 96 -7.25 6.99 1.73
C ARG A 96 -6.60 7.34 3.07
N GLY A 97 -5.64 8.26 3.11
CA GLY A 97 -4.93 8.66 4.32
C GLY A 97 -3.58 7.97 4.52
N ALA A 98 -3.10 7.16 3.57
CA ALA A 98 -1.74 6.63 3.61
C ALA A 98 -0.72 7.78 3.64
N ASN A 99 0.35 7.61 4.38
CA ASN A 99 1.39 8.63 4.49
C ASN A 99 2.79 8.02 4.29
N PRO A 100 3.21 7.85 3.03
CA PRO A 100 4.51 7.26 2.70
C PRO A 100 5.69 8.06 3.25
N LYS A 101 5.49 9.36 3.56
CA LYS A 101 6.51 10.20 4.18
C LYS A 101 6.94 9.69 5.55
N ILE A 102 6.01 9.12 6.34
CA ILE A 102 6.35 8.54 7.64
C ILE A 102 7.37 7.40 7.45
N PHE A 103 7.17 6.56 6.42
CA PHE A 103 8.12 5.49 6.09
C PHE A 103 9.47 6.04 5.61
N VAL A 104 9.49 7.04 4.74
CA VAL A 104 10.74 7.67 4.27
C VAL A 104 11.52 8.31 5.41
N ASP A 105 10.83 8.91 6.37
CA ASP A 105 11.44 9.57 7.53
C ASP A 105 11.74 8.58 8.69
N PHE A 106 11.28 7.33 8.60
CA PHE A 106 11.48 6.32 9.64
C PHE A 106 12.96 6.02 9.84
N LYS A 107 13.41 6.04 11.11
CA LYS A 107 14.79 5.76 11.49
C LYS A 107 14.93 4.36 12.04
N ALA A 108 15.32 3.44 11.18
CA ALA A 108 15.66 2.08 11.57
C ALA A 108 17.10 1.99 12.10
N GLN A 109 17.39 0.92 12.85
CA GLN A 109 18.77 0.58 13.24
C GLN A 109 19.56 0.05 12.05
N THR A 110 18.88 -0.58 11.11
CA THR A 110 19.46 -1.15 9.90
C THR A 110 18.49 -0.94 8.74
N ASP A 111 18.99 -0.35 7.66
CA ASP A 111 18.27 -0.19 6.41
C ASP A 111 18.84 -1.14 5.36
N ILE A 112 17.97 -1.87 4.68
CA ILE A 112 18.32 -2.78 3.59
C ILE A 112 17.57 -2.35 2.35
N ILE A 113 18.29 -2.09 1.26
CA ILE A 113 17.69 -1.74 -0.02
C ILE A 113 17.73 -2.96 -0.93
N LEU A 114 16.53 -3.44 -1.34
CA LEU A 114 16.36 -4.52 -2.30
C LEU A 114 16.14 -3.90 -3.68
N ASN A 115 17.19 -3.82 -4.49
CA ASN A 115 17.16 -3.21 -5.81
C ASN A 115 17.27 -4.20 -6.98
N GLU A 116 17.56 -5.47 -6.71
CA GLU A 116 17.50 -6.52 -7.73
C GLU A 116 16.05 -6.97 -7.96
N ASN A 117 15.60 -6.82 -9.21
CA ASN A 117 14.23 -7.17 -9.61
C ASN A 117 14.24 -8.54 -10.34
N TYR A 118 13.46 -9.47 -9.82
CA TYR A 118 13.30 -10.82 -10.37
C TYR A 118 12.06 -11.00 -11.24
N ARG A 119 11.21 -9.97 -11.34
CA ARG A 119 9.93 -10.01 -12.07
C ARG A 119 10.09 -9.58 -13.53
N SER A 120 10.69 -8.43 -13.74
CA SER A 120 10.65 -7.70 -15.01
C SER A 120 11.95 -7.83 -15.79
N THR A 121 11.88 -7.61 -17.11
CA THR A 121 13.03 -7.51 -18.02
C THR A 121 13.70 -6.14 -17.92
N PRO A 122 14.95 -5.98 -18.39
CA PRO A 122 15.65 -4.68 -18.34
C PRO A 122 14.87 -3.54 -18.98
N ASP A 123 14.26 -3.74 -20.15
CA ASP A 123 13.50 -2.69 -20.86
C ASP A 123 12.35 -2.14 -20.03
N ILE A 124 11.65 -3.00 -19.28
CA ILE A 124 10.56 -2.58 -18.39
C ILE A 124 11.13 -1.76 -17.22
N LEU A 125 12.26 -2.22 -16.65
CA LEU A 125 12.89 -1.52 -15.53
C LEU A 125 13.47 -0.16 -15.95
N ASP A 126 14.01 -0.05 -17.15
CA ASP A 126 14.53 1.22 -17.69
C ASP A 126 13.41 2.27 -17.80
N VAL A 127 12.25 1.86 -18.31
CA VAL A 127 11.07 2.75 -18.36
C VAL A 127 10.59 3.11 -16.95
N ALA A 128 10.47 2.13 -16.05
CA ALA A 128 10.04 2.35 -14.68
C ALA A 128 11.01 3.28 -13.92
N ASN A 129 12.32 3.01 -14.00
CA ASN A 129 13.35 3.85 -13.41
C ASN A 129 13.33 5.28 -13.99
N HIS A 130 13.05 5.43 -15.28
CA HIS A 130 12.96 6.74 -15.90
C HIS A 130 11.77 7.54 -15.37
N ILE A 131 10.60 6.94 -15.27
CA ILE A 131 9.39 7.59 -14.77
C ILE A 131 9.55 7.98 -13.31
N ILE A 132 10.03 7.05 -12.48
CA ILE A 132 10.08 7.24 -11.03
C ILE A 132 11.13 8.27 -10.58
N LYS A 133 12.09 8.61 -11.42
CA LYS A 133 13.08 9.68 -11.13
C LYS A 133 12.45 11.05 -10.88
N HIS A 134 11.23 11.27 -11.33
CA HIS A 134 10.48 12.51 -11.12
C HIS A 134 9.86 12.62 -9.73
N ASN A 135 9.80 11.53 -8.95
CA ASN A 135 9.34 11.58 -7.57
C ASN A 135 10.38 12.26 -6.67
N HIS A 136 9.89 13.13 -5.77
CA HIS A 136 10.74 13.88 -4.85
C HIS A 136 10.86 13.20 -3.48
N ASN A 137 9.79 12.61 -2.97
CA ASN A 137 9.74 11.94 -1.66
C ASN A 137 10.03 10.44 -1.83
N ARG A 138 11.31 10.08 -1.99
CA ARG A 138 11.68 8.69 -2.26
C ARG A 138 12.97 8.26 -1.57
N VAL A 139 13.12 6.97 -1.37
CA VAL A 139 14.40 6.34 -1.11
C VAL A 139 15.10 6.14 -2.46
N LYS A 140 16.25 6.75 -2.64
CA LYS A 140 17.00 6.66 -3.91
C LYS A 140 17.47 5.24 -4.14
N LYS A 141 16.94 4.63 -5.19
CA LYS A 141 17.34 3.31 -5.69
C LYS A 141 17.13 3.27 -7.20
N ASP A 142 17.94 2.49 -7.90
CA ASP A 142 17.71 2.12 -9.29
C ASP A 142 17.54 0.61 -9.34
N LEU A 143 16.39 0.15 -9.85
CA LEU A 143 16.12 -1.27 -9.99
C LEU A 143 16.93 -1.82 -11.15
N PHE A 144 17.50 -3.00 -10.97
CA PHE A 144 18.18 -3.76 -12.02
C PHE A 144 17.74 -5.22 -12.03
N THR A 145 17.99 -5.92 -13.10
CA THR A 145 17.71 -7.37 -13.24
C THR A 145 18.81 -8.05 -14.01
N VAL A 146 18.99 -9.34 -13.75
CA VAL A 146 19.87 -10.23 -14.53
C VAL A 146 19.11 -10.97 -15.62
N LYS A 147 17.79 -10.75 -15.76
CA LYS A 147 16.99 -11.33 -16.85
C LYS A 147 17.44 -10.76 -18.19
N LEU A 148 17.25 -11.57 -19.24
CA LEU A 148 17.49 -11.13 -20.61
C LEU A 148 16.23 -10.42 -21.14
N ASN A 149 16.43 -9.50 -22.09
CA ASN A 149 15.34 -8.90 -22.83
C ASN A 149 14.72 -9.93 -23.76
N GLU A 150 13.43 -10.17 -23.60
CA GLU A 150 12.66 -11.06 -24.47
C GLU A 150 11.83 -10.27 -25.49
N ARG A 151 11.31 -9.09 -25.06
CA ARG A 151 10.48 -8.21 -25.89
C ARG A 151 10.72 -6.76 -25.49
N GLN A 152 10.53 -5.84 -26.44
CA GLN A 152 10.64 -4.40 -26.18
C GLN A 152 9.36 -3.83 -25.60
N VAL A 153 9.50 -2.81 -24.74
CA VAL A 153 8.38 -1.96 -24.34
C VAL A 153 7.94 -1.13 -25.55
N VAL A 154 6.66 -1.19 -25.88
CA VAL A 154 6.08 -0.48 -27.02
C VAL A 154 5.09 0.56 -26.55
N HIS A 155 5.27 1.80 -26.99
CA HIS A 155 4.30 2.87 -26.80
C HIS A 155 3.34 2.93 -27.99
N LEU A 156 2.04 2.72 -27.74
CA LEU A 156 0.99 2.84 -28.75
C LEU A 156 0.19 4.11 -28.52
N HIS A 157 0.16 5.00 -29.50
CA HIS A 157 -0.67 6.17 -29.47
C HIS A 157 -1.94 5.94 -30.32
N ALA A 158 -3.10 6.08 -29.70
CA ALA A 158 -4.40 6.00 -30.37
C ALA A 158 -5.09 7.37 -30.42
N LYS A 159 -5.90 7.61 -31.45
CA LYS A 159 -6.64 8.86 -31.63
C LYS A 159 -8.01 8.87 -30.94
N SER A 160 -8.47 7.70 -30.48
CA SER A 160 -9.73 7.53 -29.76
C SER A 160 -9.70 6.28 -28.90
N GLU A 161 -10.54 6.21 -27.88
CA GLU A 161 -10.74 5.03 -27.02
C GLU A 161 -11.06 3.76 -27.83
N LYS A 162 -11.87 3.92 -28.90
CA LYS A 162 -12.19 2.79 -29.79
C LYS A 162 -10.96 2.27 -30.51
N GLU A 163 -10.13 3.16 -31.08
CA GLU A 163 -8.90 2.78 -31.76
C GLU A 163 -7.92 2.14 -30.77
N GLU A 164 -7.85 2.63 -29.52
CA GLU A 164 -7.03 2.06 -28.47
C GLU A 164 -7.45 0.60 -28.18
N ALA A 165 -8.74 0.37 -27.96
CA ALA A 165 -9.29 -0.95 -27.70
C ALA A 165 -9.05 -1.91 -28.87
N GLU A 166 -9.23 -1.46 -30.14
CA GLU A 166 -8.95 -2.25 -31.34
C GLU A 166 -7.46 -2.64 -31.43
N ARG A 167 -6.54 -1.72 -31.13
CA ARG A 167 -5.10 -1.98 -31.13
C ARG A 167 -4.71 -2.97 -30.04
N ILE A 168 -5.26 -2.84 -28.83
CA ILE A 168 -5.02 -3.78 -27.74
C ILE A 168 -5.49 -5.17 -28.13
N ALA A 169 -6.71 -5.31 -28.69
CA ALA A 169 -7.26 -6.58 -29.14
C ALA A 169 -6.37 -7.20 -30.22
N SER A 170 -5.94 -6.42 -31.22
CA SER A 170 -5.04 -6.90 -32.28
C SER A 170 -3.71 -7.41 -31.72
N ARG A 171 -3.12 -6.73 -30.72
CA ARG A 171 -1.86 -7.18 -30.10
C ARG A 171 -2.03 -8.50 -29.34
N ILE A 172 -3.18 -8.67 -28.66
CA ILE A 172 -3.50 -9.95 -28.02
C ILE A 172 -3.65 -11.06 -29.05
N GLU A 173 -4.38 -10.81 -30.14
CA GLU A 173 -4.54 -11.80 -31.23
C GLU A 173 -3.20 -12.19 -31.87
N GLU A 174 -2.29 -11.24 -32.08
CA GLU A 174 -0.95 -11.49 -32.55
C GLU A 174 -0.20 -12.43 -31.59
N GLY A 175 -0.21 -12.14 -30.30
CA GLY A 175 0.43 -13.00 -29.30
C GLY A 175 -0.16 -14.41 -29.24
N ILE A 176 -1.50 -14.56 -29.40
CA ILE A 176 -2.13 -15.88 -29.52
C ILE A 176 -1.63 -16.64 -30.74
N LYS A 177 -1.47 -15.98 -31.89
CA LYS A 177 -0.91 -16.61 -33.10
C LYS A 177 0.57 -17.03 -32.91
N GLU A 178 1.31 -16.32 -32.04
CA GLU A 178 2.67 -16.66 -31.63
C GLU A 178 2.74 -17.77 -30.57
N GLY A 179 1.60 -18.28 -30.11
CA GLY A 179 1.49 -19.39 -29.15
C GLY A 179 1.25 -19.03 -27.71
N MET A 180 1.04 -17.76 -27.42
CA MET A 180 0.63 -17.32 -26.04
C MET A 180 -0.82 -17.74 -25.73
N LYS A 181 -1.13 -17.87 -24.44
CA LYS A 181 -2.49 -18.14 -23.96
C LYS A 181 -3.14 -16.83 -23.47
N TYR A 182 -4.46 -16.74 -23.54
CA TYR A 182 -5.19 -15.55 -23.06
C TYR A 182 -4.90 -15.18 -21.60
N GLY A 183 -4.65 -16.18 -20.74
CA GLY A 183 -4.29 -15.94 -19.32
C GLY A 183 -2.89 -15.35 -19.10
N GLU A 184 -2.10 -15.17 -20.16
CA GLU A 184 -0.76 -14.54 -20.08
C GLU A 184 -0.82 -13.03 -20.40
N PHE A 185 -1.99 -12.49 -20.67
CA PHE A 185 -2.22 -11.06 -20.89
C PHE A 185 -2.94 -10.43 -19.71
N ALA A 186 -2.58 -9.20 -19.39
CA ALA A 186 -3.31 -8.35 -18.47
C ALA A 186 -3.51 -6.95 -19.08
N ILE A 187 -4.68 -6.39 -18.91
CA ILE A 187 -5.00 -5.00 -19.28
C ILE A 187 -5.24 -4.24 -17.98
N LEU A 188 -4.47 -3.18 -17.77
CA LEU A 188 -4.62 -2.26 -16.62
C LEU A 188 -5.18 -0.94 -17.15
N TYR A 189 -6.24 -0.40 -16.52
CA TYR A 189 -6.95 0.83 -16.96
C TYR A 189 -7.40 1.66 -15.74
#